data_6401217d8787e85b465a1ab5e0b94512
#
_entry.id   6401217d8787e85b465a1ab5e0b94512
#
_cell.length_a   1.000
_cell.length_b   1.000
_cell.length_c   1.000
_cell.angle_alpha   90.00
_cell.angle_beta   90.00
_cell.angle_gamma   90.00
#
_symmetry.space_group_name_H-M   'P 1'
#
loop_
_entity.id
_entity.type
_entity.pdbx_description
1 polymer ?
#
loop_
_entity_poly.entity_id
_entity_poly.type
_entity_poly.pdbx_seq_one_letter_code
_entity_poly.pdbx_strand_id
1 'polypeptide(L)'
;YEFIIVKHKLGFFIDCEKTQSEAIFKQLNMYKLRSKVEILDLSNEFVVASFGYEKYLSIEGSKDILGFTFKYREDPIILDPRNKNLGARLIINLEKLYLSLKKLDLKDDNIEKYYAQSHKLGVVPKYLNKLQNKLFGIECNYAELNGIDFKKGCFVGQENTARINLKNKLSKRLLPIEIIEGNLSEDEKVVNNDVETVSYTHLTLPTKRI
;
A
#
# COMPACT_ATOMS: atom_id res chain seq x y z
N TYR A 1 8.92 -5.70 0.66
CA TYR A 1 8.44 -4.42 1.19
C TYR A 1 7.54 -3.73 0.16
N GLU A 2 6.53 -3.01 0.63
CA GLU A 2 5.71 -2.11 -0.18
C GLU A 2 5.83 -0.69 0.39
N PHE A 3 5.95 0.29 -0.49
CA PHE A 3 5.95 1.69 -0.11
C PHE A 3 5.50 2.57 -1.27
N ILE A 4 4.96 3.74 -0.94
CA ILE A 4 4.57 4.76 -1.91
C ILE A 4 5.61 5.88 -1.86
N ILE A 5 6.12 6.27 -3.03
CA ILE A 5 7.08 7.36 -3.17
C ILE A 5 6.32 8.62 -3.55
N VAL A 6 6.46 9.68 -2.74
CA VAL A 6 5.77 10.95 -2.95
C VAL A 6 6.79 12.08 -3.07
N LYS A 7 6.80 12.77 -4.21
CA LYS A 7 7.71 13.90 -4.43
C LYS A 7 7.37 15.07 -3.51
N HIS A 8 8.38 15.60 -2.84
CA HIS A 8 8.25 16.78 -1.98
C HIS A 8 9.48 17.65 -2.04
N LYS A 9 9.32 18.95 -2.37
CA LYS A 9 10.42 19.93 -2.45
C LYS A 9 11.64 19.37 -3.21
N LEU A 10 12.79 19.23 -2.54
CA LEU A 10 14.03 18.72 -3.10
C LEU A 10 14.22 17.21 -2.90
N GLY A 11 13.26 16.51 -2.33
CA GLY A 11 13.37 15.09 -2.02
C GLY A 11 12.09 14.31 -2.26
N PHE A 12 11.98 13.20 -1.54
CA PHE A 12 10.84 12.30 -1.61
C PHE A 12 10.48 11.82 -0.22
N PHE A 13 9.18 11.71 0.05
CA PHE A 13 8.70 10.89 1.15
C PHE A 13 8.56 9.44 0.69
N ILE A 14 8.87 8.53 1.59
CA ILE A 14 8.62 7.10 1.44
C ILE A 14 7.57 6.73 2.50
N ASP A 15 6.35 6.51 2.07
CA ASP A 15 5.23 6.10 2.91
C ASP A 15 5.14 4.58 2.91
N CYS A 16 5.29 3.97 4.07
CA CYS A 16 5.30 2.53 4.27
C CYS A 16 4.60 2.11 5.57
N GLU A 17 4.35 0.82 5.71
CA GLU A 17 3.86 0.26 6.96
C GLU A 17 4.86 0.52 8.10
N LYS A 18 4.40 1.08 9.22
CA LYS A 18 5.25 1.45 10.36
C LYS A 18 6.10 0.29 10.87
N THR A 19 5.57 -0.92 10.89
CA THR A 19 6.29 -2.14 11.33
C THR A 19 7.47 -2.48 10.44
N GLN A 20 7.54 -1.95 9.22
CA GLN A 20 8.61 -2.20 8.25
C GLN A 20 9.58 -1.03 8.10
N SER A 21 9.29 0.13 8.69
CA SER A 21 10.06 1.37 8.48
C SER A 21 11.54 1.19 8.83
N GLU A 22 11.86 0.58 9.96
CA GLU A 22 13.24 0.34 10.38
C GLU A 22 14.01 -0.56 9.40
N ALA A 23 13.37 -1.63 8.92
CA ALA A 23 13.97 -2.56 7.98
C ALA A 23 14.20 -1.91 6.61
N ILE A 24 13.24 -1.11 6.13
CA ILE A 24 13.36 -0.32 4.89
C ILE A 24 14.48 0.71 5.04
N PHE A 25 14.53 1.42 6.16
CA PHE A 25 15.57 2.42 6.45
C PHE A 25 16.98 1.80 6.42
N LYS A 26 17.16 0.68 7.10
CA LYS A 26 18.45 -0.06 7.08
C LYS A 26 18.84 -0.48 5.68
N GLN A 27 17.88 -1.02 4.91
CA GLN A 27 18.12 -1.50 3.57
C GLN A 27 18.48 -0.36 2.60
N LEU A 28 17.75 0.75 2.64
CA LEU A 28 18.05 1.92 1.82
C LEU A 28 19.43 2.51 2.16
N ASN A 29 19.81 2.58 3.44
CA ASN A 29 21.14 3.01 3.85
C ASN A 29 22.24 2.08 3.36
N MET A 30 22.02 0.77 3.35
CA MET A 30 22.96 -0.20 2.82
C MET A 30 23.17 -0.03 1.30
N TYR A 31 22.09 0.20 0.56
CA TYR A 31 22.12 0.31 -0.91
C TYR A 31 22.45 1.71 -1.43
N LYS A 32 22.40 2.75 -0.60
CA LYS A 32 22.77 4.09 -1.07
C LYS A 32 24.25 4.21 -1.46
N LEU A 33 25.10 3.34 -0.92
CA LEU A 33 26.55 3.27 -1.22
C LEU A 33 27.22 4.66 -1.16
N ARG A 34 27.78 5.12 -2.29
CA ARG A 34 28.44 6.43 -2.43
C ARG A 34 27.51 7.54 -2.95
N SER A 35 26.20 7.28 -3.06
CA SER A 35 25.24 8.28 -3.53
C SER A 35 25.15 9.43 -2.54
N LYS A 36 25.14 10.67 -3.06
CA LYS A 36 24.97 11.89 -2.26
C LYS A 36 23.50 12.08 -1.90
N VAL A 37 22.95 11.14 -1.13
CA VAL A 37 21.54 11.13 -0.68
C VAL A 37 21.53 11.02 0.83
N GLU A 38 20.73 11.82 1.49
CA GLU A 38 20.43 11.72 2.91
C GLU A 38 19.10 10.98 3.08
N ILE A 39 19.05 10.05 4.03
CA ILE A 39 17.85 9.28 4.34
C ILE A 39 17.53 9.55 5.81
N LEU A 40 16.34 10.07 6.07
CA LEU A 40 15.87 10.43 7.40
C LEU A 40 14.64 9.60 7.76
N ASP A 41 14.57 9.12 9.00
CA ASP A 41 13.36 8.53 9.56
C ASP A 41 12.52 9.65 10.21
N LEU A 42 11.40 9.97 9.58
CA LEU A 42 10.47 11.00 10.01
C LEU A 42 9.18 10.43 10.64
N SER A 43 9.18 9.14 10.97
CA SER A 43 7.99 8.41 11.45
C SER A 43 7.38 8.96 12.74
N ASN A 44 8.15 9.73 13.51
CA ASN A 44 7.68 10.38 14.74
C ASN A 44 7.18 11.82 14.53
N GLU A 45 7.50 12.42 13.39
CA GLU A 45 7.15 13.82 13.09
C GLU A 45 6.02 13.92 12.07
N PHE A 46 5.96 12.96 11.15
CA PHE A 46 4.99 12.96 10.05
C PHE A 46 4.01 11.80 10.16
N VAL A 47 2.80 12.06 9.73
CA VAL A 47 1.71 11.09 9.66
C VAL A 47 1.08 11.11 8.28
N VAL A 48 0.42 10.01 7.94
CA VAL A 48 -0.34 9.87 6.71
C VAL A 48 -1.82 9.78 7.06
N ALA A 49 -2.61 10.74 6.58
CA ALA A 49 -4.05 10.73 6.68
C ALA A 49 -4.66 10.31 5.33
N SER A 50 -5.39 9.19 5.33
CA SER A 50 -6.14 8.73 4.15
C SER A 50 -7.57 9.22 4.21
N PHE A 51 -8.12 9.68 3.06
CA PHE A 51 -9.49 10.15 2.95
C PHE A 51 -10.10 9.84 1.59
N GLY A 52 -11.44 9.85 1.51
CA GLY A 52 -12.19 9.36 0.37
C GLY A 52 -11.93 10.10 -0.94
N TYR A 53 -12.12 9.39 -2.05
CA TYR A 53 -11.89 9.88 -3.42
C TYR A 53 -12.75 11.10 -3.78
N GLU A 54 -14.04 11.10 -3.41
CA GLU A 54 -14.95 12.24 -3.67
C GLU A 54 -14.46 13.51 -2.98
N LYS A 55 -13.98 13.37 -1.74
CA LYS A 55 -13.39 14.50 -1.01
C LYS A 55 -12.11 14.99 -1.66
N TYR A 56 -11.27 14.08 -2.15
CA TYR A 56 -10.08 14.45 -2.91
C TYR A 56 -10.43 15.30 -4.14
N LEU A 57 -11.43 14.90 -4.92
CA LEU A 57 -11.85 15.65 -6.12
C LEU A 57 -12.42 17.03 -5.80
N SER A 58 -12.96 17.24 -4.60
CA SER A 58 -13.46 18.54 -4.17
C SER A 58 -12.36 19.54 -3.78
N ILE A 59 -11.11 19.11 -3.69
CA ILE A 59 -9.98 19.99 -3.32
C ILE A 59 -9.42 20.64 -4.60
N GLU A 60 -9.30 21.95 -4.57
CA GLU A 60 -8.71 22.70 -5.67
C GLU A 60 -7.29 22.23 -5.99
N GLY A 61 -7.00 22.02 -7.28
CA GLY A 61 -5.72 21.49 -7.76
C GLY A 61 -5.65 19.98 -7.87
N SER A 62 -6.69 19.24 -7.43
CA SER A 62 -6.79 17.79 -7.64
C SER A 62 -6.98 17.43 -9.11
N LYS A 63 -6.53 16.21 -9.49
CA LYS A 63 -6.77 15.63 -10.84
C LYS A 63 -7.09 14.15 -10.68
N ASP A 64 -8.04 13.64 -11.47
CA ASP A 64 -8.37 12.21 -11.52
C ASP A 64 -7.30 11.41 -12.29
N ILE A 65 -6.09 11.37 -11.74
CA ILE A 65 -4.94 10.64 -12.28
C ILE A 65 -4.29 9.90 -11.11
N LEU A 66 -4.18 8.59 -11.18
CA LEU A 66 -3.52 7.78 -10.16
C LEU A 66 -2.08 8.27 -9.93
N GLY A 67 -1.71 8.41 -8.66
CA GLY A 67 -0.38 8.92 -8.28
C GLY A 67 -0.18 10.42 -8.48
N PHE A 68 -1.20 11.14 -8.98
CA PHE A 68 -1.08 12.59 -9.10
C PHE A 68 -0.90 13.21 -7.73
N THR A 69 0.15 14.01 -7.61
CA THR A 69 0.53 14.68 -6.37
C THR A 69 0.46 16.19 -6.55
N PHE A 70 -0.20 16.87 -5.64
CA PHE A 70 -0.23 18.33 -5.58
C PHE A 70 0.02 18.81 -4.14
N LYS A 71 0.31 20.08 -3.99
CA LYS A 71 0.58 20.69 -2.68
C LYS A 71 -0.70 21.27 -2.10
N TYR A 72 -0.99 20.90 -0.87
CA TYR A 72 -1.94 21.55 -0.03
C TYR A 72 -1.16 22.28 1.09
N ARG A 73 -1.00 23.60 0.98
CA ARG A 73 -0.26 24.43 1.96
C ARG A 73 1.18 24.00 2.19
N GLU A 74 1.91 23.48 1.39
CA GLU A 74 3.25 22.91 1.53
C GLU A 74 3.28 21.40 1.78
N ASP A 75 2.18 20.78 2.21
CA ASP A 75 2.12 19.37 2.45
C ASP A 75 1.59 18.63 1.20
N PRO A 76 2.14 17.48 0.81
CA PRO A 76 1.71 16.79 -0.39
C PRO A 76 0.43 15.98 -0.15
N ILE A 77 -0.50 16.10 -1.10
CA ILE A 77 -1.63 15.18 -1.25
C ILE A 77 -1.40 14.37 -2.52
N ILE A 78 -1.50 13.06 -2.42
CA ILE A 78 -1.40 12.14 -3.55
C ILE A 78 -2.66 11.29 -3.68
N LEU A 79 -3.23 11.18 -4.88
CA LEU A 79 -4.22 10.14 -5.16
C LEU A 79 -3.54 8.77 -5.11
N ASP A 80 -4.08 7.82 -4.34
CA ASP A 80 -3.43 6.53 -4.13
C ASP A 80 -3.10 5.88 -5.49
N PRO A 81 -1.81 5.60 -5.77
CA PRO A 81 -1.39 5.11 -7.08
C PRO A 81 -1.87 3.68 -7.37
N ARG A 82 -2.29 2.95 -6.36
CA ARG A 82 -2.72 1.56 -6.47
C ARG A 82 -4.16 1.45 -6.98
N ASN A 83 -5.07 2.25 -6.42
CA ASN A 83 -6.48 2.27 -6.82
C ASN A 83 -7.16 3.55 -6.31
N LYS A 84 -7.91 4.24 -7.18
CA LYS A 84 -8.61 5.48 -6.81
C LYS A 84 -9.65 5.30 -5.69
N ASN A 85 -10.23 4.11 -5.56
CA ASN A 85 -11.19 3.81 -4.50
C ASN A 85 -10.56 3.71 -3.11
N LEU A 86 -9.23 3.70 -3.00
CA LEU A 86 -8.50 3.91 -1.74
C LEU A 86 -8.48 5.37 -1.32
N GLY A 87 -8.89 6.28 -2.23
CA GLY A 87 -8.89 7.71 -1.98
C GLY A 87 -7.50 8.33 -2.08
N ALA A 88 -7.28 9.40 -1.34
CA ALA A 88 -6.03 10.14 -1.33
C ALA A 88 -5.34 10.06 0.02
N ARG A 89 -4.04 10.38 0.01
CA ARG A 89 -3.15 10.36 1.16
C ARG A 89 -2.53 11.76 1.32
N LEU A 90 -2.73 12.35 2.49
CA LEU A 90 -2.07 13.59 2.91
C LEU A 90 -0.89 13.20 3.82
N ILE A 91 0.33 13.57 3.46
CA ILE A 91 1.51 13.40 4.29
C ILE A 91 1.78 14.74 4.97
N ILE A 92 1.67 14.77 6.28
CA ILE A 92 1.69 16.01 7.03
C ILE A 92 2.39 15.87 8.37
N ASN A 93 3.03 16.96 8.83
CA ASN A 93 3.57 17.02 10.17
C ASN A 93 2.44 16.91 11.21
N LEU A 94 2.67 16.09 12.23
CA LEU A 94 1.69 15.77 13.29
C LEU A 94 1.10 17.02 13.96
N GLU A 95 1.93 18.05 14.20
CA GLU A 95 1.48 19.29 14.82
C GLU A 95 0.46 20.07 13.99
N LYS A 96 0.52 19.93 12.65
CA LYS A 96 -0.38 20.61 11.72
C LYS A 96 -1.64 19.80 11.40
N LEU A 97 -1.66 18.52 11.76
CA LEU A 97 -2.70 17.57 11.36
C LEU A 97 -4.11 18.08 11.71
N TYR A 98 -4.34 18.41 12.98
CA TYR A 98 -5.66 18.82 13.46
C TYR A 98 -6.22 20.04 12.71
N LEU A 99 -5.40 21.08 12.51
CA LEU A 99 -5.81 22.28 11.79
C LEU A 99 -6.10 21.99 10.31
N SER A 100 -5.35 21.10 9.70
CA SER A 100 -5.54 20.72 8.30
C SER A 100 -6.79 19.88 8.11
N LEU A 101 -7.05 18.92 9.00
CA LEU A 101 -8.30 18.13 8.99
C LEU A 101 -9.52 19.03 9.12
N LYS A 102 -9.51 19.98 10.09
CA LYS A 102 -10.60 20.94 10.28
C LYS A 102 -10.84 21.82 9.04
N LYS A 103 -9.78 22.28 8.39
CA LYS A 103 -9.90 23.13 7.18
C LYS A 103 -10.33 22.36 5.95
N LEU A 104 -9.96 21.10 5.86
CA LEU A 104 -10.42 20.19 4.81
C LEU A 104 -11.83 19.62 5.11
N ASP A 105 -12.44 19.98 6.25
CA ASP A 105 -13.69 19.38 6.70
C ASP A 105 -13.62 17.84 6.70
N LEU A 106 -12.54 17.30 7.23
CA LEU A 106 -12.33 15.88 7.43
C LEU A 106 -12.54 15.56 8.92
N LYS A 107 -13.20 14.43 9.16
CA LYS A 107 -13.38 13.87 10.51
C LYS A 107 -12.53 12.63 10.65
N ASP A 108 -12.00 12.44 11.84
CA ASP A 108 -11.34 11.20 12.21
C ASP A 108 -12.33 10.03 12.21
N ASP A 109 -11.90 8.89 11.70
CA ASP A 109 -12.72 7.69 11.59
C ASP A 109 -11.89 6.45 11.92
N ASN A 110 -12.53 5.32 12.10
CA ASN A 110 -11.87 4.07 12.43
C ASN A 110 -11.01 3.57 11.25
N ILE A 111 -9.73 3.35 11.52
CA ILE A 111 -8.77 2.84 10.54
C ILE A 111 -9.15 1.47 9.97
N GLU A 112 -9.95 0.69 10.67
CA GLU A 112 -10.42 -0.62 10.19
C GLU A 112 -11.31 -0.48 8.94
N LYS A 113 -11.98 0.65 8.73
CA LYS A 113 -12.71 0.92 7.49
C LYS A 113 -11.77 1.03 6.29
N TYR A 114 -10.63 1.70 6.47
CA TYR A 114 -9.59 1.79 5.45
C TYR A 114 -9.01 0.40 5.13
N TYR A 115 -8.74 -0.40 6.15
CA TYR A 115 -8.24 -1.75 5.95
C TYR A 115 -9.26 -2.65 5.25
N ALA A 116 -10.52 -2.61 5.66
CA ALA A 116 -11.59 -3.36 5.01
C ALA A 116 -11.75 -2.99 3.53
N GLN A 117 -11.71 -1.70 3.21
CA GLN A 117 -11.72 -1.23 1.83
C GLN A 117 -10.49 -1.68 1.04
N SER A 118 -9.32 -1.59 1.64
CA SER A 118 -8.07 -2.04 1.01
C SER A 118 -8.11 -3.52 0.65
N HIS A 119 -8.59 -4.38 1.57
CA HIS A 119 -8.70 -5.82 1.31
C HIS A 119 -9.70 -6.13 0.21
N LYS A 120 -10.85 -5.46 0.15
CA LYS A 120 -11.82 -5.62 -0.95
C LYS A 120 -11.21 -5.31 -2.32
N LEU A 121 -10.23 -4.42 -2.35
CA LEU A 121 -9.50 -4.03 -3.56
C LEU A 121 -8.25 -4.87 -3.82
N GLY A 122 -8.02 -5.92 -3.04
CA GLY A 122 -6.85 -6.78 -3.18
C GLY A 122 -5.53 -6.15 -2.73
N VAL A 123 -5.60 -5.07 -1.94
CA VAL A 123 -4.43 -4.40 -1.37
C VAL A 123 -4.23 -4.86 0.07
N VAL A 124 -3.00 -5.17 0.44
CA VAL A 124 -2.61 -5.58 1.79
C VAL A 124 -1.96 -4.40 2.51
N PRO A 125 -2.71 -3.65 3.34
CA PRO A 125 -2.20 -2.43 3.98
C PRO A 125 -1.34 -2.69 5.21
N LYS A 126 -1.40 -3.90 5.79
CA LYS A 126 -0.62 -4.31 6.97
C LYS A 126 -0.28 -5.80 6.93
N TYR A 127 0.68 -6.21 7.75
CA TYR A 127 1.15 -7.60 7.88
C TYR A 127 1.79 -8.20 6.61
N LEU A 128 2.32 -7.37 5.72
CA LEU A 128 3.07 -7.83 4.54
C LEU A 128 4.25 -8.74 4.90
N ASN A 129 4.80 -8.62 6.10
CA ASN A 129 5.85 -9.50 6.61
C ASN A 129 5.42 -10.98 6.68
N LYS A 130 4.12 -11.27 6.87
CA LYS A 130 3.58 -12.64 6.81
C LYS A 130 3.70 -13.28 5.42
N LEU A 131 3.75 -12.47 4.37
CA LEU A 131 3.91 -12.89 2.98
C LEU A 131 5.37 -12.95 2.51
N GLN A 132 6.28 -12.44 3.32
CA GLN A 132 7.70 -12.41 2.99
C GLN A 132 8.22 -13.84 2.77
N ASN A 133 8.96 -14.04 1.67
CA ASN A 133 9.48 -15.33 1.21
C ASN A 133 8.42 -16.40 0.85
N LYS A 134 7.12 -16.08 0.94
CA LYS A 134 6.02 -16.98 0.53
C LYS A 134 5.49 -16.66 -0.86
N LEU A 135 5.46 -15.37 -1.23
CA LEU A 135 4.93 -14.88 -2.50
C LEU A 135 5.89 -13.86 -3.14
N PHE A 136 5.88 -13.84 -4.47
CA PHE A 136 6.51 -12.77 -5.25
C PHE A 136 5.58 -11.56 -5.36
N GLY A 137 6.14 -10.36 -5.59
CA GLY A 137 5.34 -9.14 -5.73
C GLY A 137 4.27 -9.22 -6.83
N ILE A 138 4.56 -9.92 -7.93
CA ILE A 138 3.60 -10.15 -9.01
C ILE A 138 2.43 -11.06 -8.56
N GLU A 139 2.65 -11.98 -7.63
CA GLU A 139 1.61 -12.81 -7.01
C GLU A 139 0.76 -12.04 -6.00
N CYS A 140 1.30 -10.91 -5.49
CA CYS A 140 0.61 -9.97 -4.60
C CYS A 140 -0.14 -8.85 -5.37
N ASN A 141 -0.46 -9.06 -6.62
CA ASN A 141 -1.17 -8.10 -7.49
C ASN A 141 -0.39 -6.79 -7.77
N TYR A 142 0.92 -6.72 -7.53
CA TYR A 142 1.66 -5.47 -7.71
C TYR A 142 1.72 -4.99 -9.16
N ALA A 143 1.51 -5.86 -10.14
CA ALA A 143 1.37 -5.44 -11.53
C ALA A 143 0.08 -4.62 -11.75
N GLU A 144 -1.04 -5.11 -11.26
CA GLU A 144 -2.36 -4.47 -11.34
C GLU A 144 -2.47 -3.24 -10.43
N LEU A 145 -1.71 -3.24 -9.33
CA LEU A 145 -1.66 -2.13 -8.36
C LEU A 145 -0.58 -1.08 -8.70
N ASN A 146 -0.06 -1.09 -9.93
CA ASN A 146 0.97 -0.16 -10.41
C ASN A 146 2.29 -0.20 -9.59
N GLY A 147 2.55 -1.30 -8.90
CA GLY A 147 3.77 -1.51 -8.10
C GLY A 147 4.94 -2.08 -8.88
N ILE A 148 4.75 -2.53 -10.13
CA ILE A 148 5.79 -3.09 -10.98
C ILE A 148 5.82 -2.36 -12.32
N ASP A 149 6.99 -1.83 -12.68
CA ASP A 149 7.25 -1.28 -14.01
C ASP A 149 8.06 -2.29 -14.83
N PHE A 150 7.41 -2.96 -15.78
CA PHE A 150 8.05 -3.92 -16.68
C PHE A 150 8.94 -3.28 -17.76
N LYS A 151 8.85 -1.97 -17.94
CA LYS A 151 9.60 -1.22 -18.97
C LYS A 151 10.87 -0.57 -18.44
N LYS A 152 11.04 -0.51 -17.10
CA LYS A 152 12.26 0.04 -16.52
C LYS A 152 13.47 -0.88 -16.76
N GLY A 153 14.67 -0.33 -16.62
CA GLY A 153 15.92 -1.08 -16.72
C GLY A 153 16.09 -2.19 -15.68
N CYS A 154 17.23 -2.87 -15.69
CA CYS A 154 17.52 -4.01 -14.82
C CYS A 154 17.46 -3.64 -13.33
N PHE A 155 16.93 -4.55 -12.52
CA PHE A 155 16.86 -4.44 -11.07
C PHE A 155 17.02 -5.81 -10.39
N VAL A 156 17.42 -5.81 -9.12
CA VAL A 156 17.58 -7.04 -8.34
C VAL A 156 16.24 -7.77 -8.20
N GLY A 157 16.20 -9.06 -8.56
CA GLY A 157 14.97 -9.86 -8.54
C GLY A 157 14.13 -9.78 -9.82
N GLN A 158 14.59 -9.07 -10.85
CA GLN A 158 13.86 -8.90 -12.12
C GLN A 158 13.59 -10.23 -12.83
N GLU A 159 14.53 -11.18 -12.80
CA GLU A 159 14.46 -12.41 -13.60
C GLU A 159 13.18 -13.19 -13.34
N ASN A 160 12.84 -13.45 -12.07
CA ASN A 160 11.64 -14.17 -11.70
C ASN A 160 10.38 -13.40 -12.09
N THR A 161 10.34 -12.10 -11.83
CA THR A 161 9.21 -11.23 -12.17
C THR A 161 8.97 -11.18 -13.68
N ALA A 162 10.02 -10.99 -14.47
CA ALA A 162 9.96 -10.98 -15.94
C ALA A 162 9.53 -12.35 -16.50
N ARG A 163 10.09 -13.43 -15.98
CA ARG A 163 9.75 -14.80 -16.42
C ARG A 163 8.30 -15.16 -16.16
N ILE A 164 7.75 -14.80 -15.00
CA ILE A 164 6.34 -15.05 -14.67
C ILE A 164 5.45 -14.22 -15.60
N ASN A 165 5.78 -12.94 -15.82
CA ASN A 165 5.04 -12.06 -16.71
C ASN A 165 5.03 -12.57 -18.16
N LEU A 166 6.19 -12.97 -18.70
CA LEU A 166 6.31 -13.47 -20.06
C LEU A 166 5.56 -14.80 -20.28
N LYS A 167 5.57 -15.70 -19.30
CA LYS A 167 4.87 -16.97 -19.37
C LYS A 167 3.38 -16.84 -19.19
N ASN A 168 2.90 -15.70 -18.72
CA ASN A 168 1.48 -15.43 -18.38
C ASN A 168 0.85 -16.54 -17.50
N LYS A 169 1.67 -17.17 -16.65
CA LYS A 169 1.28 -18.28 -15.76
C LYS A 169 1.63 -17.91 -14.33
N LEU A 170 0.65 -17.35 -13.62
CA LEU A 170 0.69 -17.25 -12.16
C LEU A 170 0.22 -18.57 -11.57
N SER A 171 1.09 -19.24 -10.81
CA SER A 171 0.73 -20.47 -10.07
C SER A 171 0.00 -20.14 -8.76
N LYS A 172 0.23 -18.95 -8.22
CA LYS A 172 -0.36 -18.44 -6.98
C LYS A 172 -0.81 -17.01 -7.18
N ARG A 173 -1.85 -16.60 -6.49
CA ARG A 173 -2.31 -15.22 -6.48
C ARG A 173 -3.00 -14.90 -5.17
N LEU A 174 -2.74 -13.71 -4.64
CA LEU A 174 -3.45 -13.19 -3.50
C LEU A 174 -4.82 -12.66 -3.95
N LEU A 175 -5.89 -13.20 -3.37
CA LEU A 175 -7.25 -12.79 -3.67
C LEU A 175 -7.99 -12.42 -2.39
N PRO A 176 -8.80 -11.36 -2.41
CA PRO A 176 -9.72 -11.09 -1.32
C PRO A 176 -10.83 -12.14 -1.30
N ILE A 177 -11.19 -12.58 -0.10
CA ILE A 177 -12.33 -13.48 0.13
C ILE A 177 -13.31 -12.85 1.11
N GLU A 178 -14.59 -13.17 0.95
CA GLU A 178 -15.63 -12.81 1.92
C GLU A 178 -16.16 -14.11 2.54
N ILE A 179 -16.14 -14.18 3.87
CA ILE A 179 -16.70 -15.29 4.62
C ILE A 179 -18.19 -15.00 4.82
N ILE A 180 -19.05 -15.76 4.15
CA ILE A 180 -20.50 -15.64 4.24
C ILE A 180 -21.00 -16.35 5.50
N GLU A 181 -20.45 -17.55 5.79
CA GLU A 181 -20.86 -18.39 6.91
C GLU A 181 -19.66 -19.15 7.48
N GLY A 182 -19.64 -19.38 8.78
CA GLY A 182 -18.57 -20.10 9.47
C GLY A 182 -17.35 -19.23 9.84
N ASN A 183 -16.24 -19.88 10.16
CA ASN A 183 -14.95 -19.26 10.49
C ASN A 183 -13.85 -20.00 9.71
N LEU A 184 -12.84 -19.27 9.28
CA LEU A 184 -11.61 -19.83 8.70
C LEU A 184 -10.46 -19.63 9.67
N SER A 185 -9.68 -20.69 9.88
CA SER A 185 -8.43 -20.64 10.64
C SER A 185 -7.26 -20.24 9.74
N GLU A 186 -6.21 -19.68 10.32
CA GLU A 186 -4.97 -19.40 9.57
C GLU A 186 -4.36 -20.72 9.08
N ASP A 187 -3.86 -20.73 7.84
CA ASP A 187 -3.31 -21.88 7.14
C ASP A 187 -4.34 -23.01 6.80
N GLU A 188 -5.63 -22.77 6.99
CA GLU A 188 -6.65 -23.72 6.61
C GLU A 188 -6.73 -23.82 5.08
N LYS A 189 -6.88 -25.06 4.59
CA LYS A 189 -7.00 -25.36 3.17
C LYS A 189 -8.44 -25.18 2.72
N VAL A 190 -8.63 -24.38 1.70
CA VAL A 190 -9.93 -24.20 1.06
C VAL A 190 -10.02 -25.14 -0.13
N VAL A 191 -10.99 -26.04 -0.12
CA VAL A 191 -11.22 -27.03 -1.16
C VAL A 191 -12.46 -26.70 -1.97
N ASN A 192 -12.44 -26.99 -3.25
CA ASN A 192 -13.58 -26.92 -4.13
C ASN A 192 -13.69 -28.26 -4.89
N ASN A 193 -14.80 -29.00 -4.71
CA ASN A 193 -15.02 -30.34 -5.29
C ASN A 193 -13.86 -31.30 -5.01
N ASP A 194 -13.45 -31.41 -3.74
CA ASP A 194 -12.35 -32.26 -3.25
C ASP A 194 -10.95 -31.92 -3.81
N VAL A 195 -10.82 -30.81 -4.55
CA VAL A 195 -9.53 -30.31 -5.04
C VAL A 195 -9.09 -29.14 -4.16
N GLU A 196 -7.89 -29.25 -3.59
CA GLU A 196 -7.26 -28.13 -2.87
C GLU A 196 -7.03 -26.97 -3.83
N THR A 197 -7.76 -25.87 -3.63
CA THR A 197 -7.74 -24.74 -4.56
C THR A 197 -6.98 -23.56 -3.97
N VAL A 198 -7.06 -23.32 -2.66
CA VAL A 198 -6.54 -22.13 -1.98
C VAL A 198 -6.00 -22.47 -0.59
N SER A 199 -4.91 -21.87 -0.21
CA SER A 199 -4.46 -21.81 1.19
C SER A 199 -4.84 -20.45 1.76
N TYR A 200 -5.56 -20.44 2.87
CA TYR A 200 -5.98 -19.21 3.53
C TYR A 200 -4.85 -18.65 4.39
N THR A 201 -4.47 -17.41 4.14
CA THR A 201 -3.55 -16.66 5.00
C THR A 201 -4.28 -15.48 5.59
N HIS A 202 -4.45 -15.47 6.90
CA HIS A 202 -5.16 -14.41 7.60
C HIS A 202 -4.29 -13.15 7.68
N LEU A 203 -4.68 -12.10 6.96
CA LEU A 203 -3.99 -10.81 6.93
C LEU A 203 -4.69 -9.74 7.78
N THR A 204 -5.90 -10.05 8.28
CA THR A 204 -6.68 -9.16 9.16
C THR A 204 -7.44 -9.94 10.23
N LEU A 205 -7.86 -9.24 11.27
CA LEU A 205 -8.83 -9.79 12.22
C LEU A 205 -10.17 -10.01 11.52
N PRO A 206 -10.87 -11.14 11.78
CA PRO A 206 -12.18 -11.37 11.23
C PRO A 206 -13.12 -10.24 11.69
N THR A 207 -13.67 -9.50 10.74
CA THR A 207 -14.76 -8.56 11.02
C THR A 207 -16.00 -9.40 11.28
N LYS A 208 -16.34 -9.63 12.56
CA LYS A 208 -17.67 -10.08 12.89
C LYS A 208 -18.66 -9.02 12.45
N ARG A 209 -19.55 -9.33 11.50
CA ARG A 209 -20.79 -8.58 11.35
C ARG A 209 -21.62 -8.89 12.60
N ILE A 210 -21.91 -7.87 13.38
CA ILE A 210 -23.00 -7.88 14.37
C ILE A 210 -24.28 -7.55 13.63
#